data_9c456a175e7cf6850391af6623a956ee
#
_entry.id   9c456a175e7cf6850391af6623a956ee
#
_cell.length_a   1.000
_cell.length_b   1.000
_cell.length_c   1.000
_cell.angle_alpha   90.00
_cell.angle_beta   90.00
_cell.angle_gamma   90.00
#
_symmetry.space_group_name_H-M   'P 1'
#
loop_
_entity.id
_entity.type
_entity.pdbx_description
1 polymer ?
#
loop_
_entity_poly.entity_id
_entity_poly.type
_entity_poly.pdbx_seq_one_letter_code
_entity_poly.pdbx_strand_id
1 'polypeptide(L)'
;MPRLKSDIVIKNKKAEFQFFLVDRYTAGIALFGTEIKSLRESKASINEAFCAFGGLNGRELFVRNMHIAEYSHGSAYNHLARRERKLLLNKRELHKLQSKVKEKGFTIIPVRLFIDENGRAKLEIALARGKKLYDKRESIKEKDLNRAMNREKIRV
;
A
#
# COMPACT_ATOMS: atom_id res chain seq x y z
N MET A 1 -10.01 6.21 27.56
CA MET A 1 -9.98 6.40 26.12
C MET A 1 -9.67 5.11 25.45
N PRO A 2 -10.63 4.55 24.76
CA PRO A 2 -10.26 3.46 23.91
C PRO A 2 -9.20 3.98 22.96
N ARG A 3 -8.03 3.42 23.04
CA ARG A 3 -7.04 3.62 22.00
C ARG A 3 -7.70 3.22 20.71
N LEU A 4 -8.12 4.19 19.98
CA LEU A 4 -8.67 3.99 18.68
C LEU A 4 -7.56 3.43 17.79
N LYS A 5 -7.30 2.13 18.01
CA LYS A 5 -7.05 1.28 16.88
C LYS A 5 -5.90 1.69 16.00
N SER A 6 -4.74 1.73 16.58
CA SER A 6 -3.49 1.47 15.88
C SER A 6 -3.50 0.09 15.19
N ASP A 7 -4.61 -0.65 15.25
CA ASP A 7 -4.71 -2.03 14.77
C ASP A 7 -5.23 -2.15 13.35
N ILE A 8 -5.61 -1.03 12.71
CA ILE A 8 -6.10 -1.08 11.35
C ILE A 8 -4.91 -1.18 10.41
N VAL A 9 -4.76 -2.35 9.82
CA VAL A 9 -3.72 -2.63 8.84
C VAL A 9 -4.35 -3.33 7.64
N ILE A 10 -4.24 -2.72 6.49
CA ILE A 10 -4.73 -3.28 5.22
C ILE A 10 -3.51 -3.62 4.38
N LYS A 11 -3.34 -4.90 4.09
CA LYS A 11 -2.16 -5.41 3.36
C LYS A 11 -2.47 -5.63 1.89
N ASN A 12 -1.45 -5.42 1.07
CA ASN A 12 -1.49 -5.82 -0.33
C ASN A 12 -1.06 -7.29 -0.42
N LYS A 13 -2.04 -8.18 -0.56
CA LYS A 13 -1.82 -9.62 -0.55
C LYS A 13 -1.03 -10.12 -1.77
N LYS A 14 -1.04 -9.37 -2.85
CA LYS A 14 -0.38 -9.75 -4.11
C LYS A 14 1.06 -9.23 -4.21
N ALA A 15 1.47 -8.30 -3.34
CA ALA A 15 2.73 -7.57 -3.49
C ALA A 15 3.94 -8.49 -3.55
N GLU A 16 4.11 -9.36 -2.57
CA GLU A 16 5.26 -10.27 -2.49
C GLU A 16 5.20 -11.40 -3.52
N PHE A 17 4.01 -11.74 -3.97
CA PHE A 17 3.85 -12.77 -5.01
C PHE A 17 4.21 -12.25 -6.39
N GLN A 18 3.78 -11.03 -6.73
CA GLN A 18 3.95 -10.46 -8.07
C GLN A 18 5.25 -9.67 -8.25
N PHE A 19 5.87 -9.23 -7.17
CA PHE A 19 7.02 -8.32 -7.22
C PHE A 19 8.12 -8.72 -6.25
N PHE A 20 9.36 -8.43 -6.66
CA PHE A 20 10.48 -8.35 -5.72
C PHE A 20 10.48 -6.94 -5.12
N LEU A 21 10.39 -6.85 -3.80
CA LEU A 21 10.40 -5.58 -3.07
C LEU A 21 11.84 -5.22 -2.75
N VAL A 22 12.32 -4.11 -3.29
CA VAL A 22 13.73 -3.71 -3.19
C VAL A 22 13.95 -2.77 -2.01
N ASP A 23 13.24 -1.65 -1.98
CA ASP A 23 13.32 -0.65 -0.91
C ASP A 23 11.91 -0.31 -0.42
N ARG A 24 11.76 -0.08 0.87
CA ARG A 24 10.49 0.28 1.48
C ARG A 24 10.54 1.69 2.08
N TYR A 25 9.43 2.40 1.98
CA TYR A 25 9.28 3.76 2.52
C TYR A 25 7.92 3.87 3.19
N THR A 26 7.85 4.67 4.24
CA THR A 26 6.57 5.01 4.86
C THR A 26 6.19 6.42 4.47
N ALA A 27 5.08 6.54 3.74
CA ALA A 27 4.57 7.82 3.27
C ALA A 27 3.36 8.24 4.08
N GLY A 28 3.21 9.54 4.33
CA GLY A 28 1.93 10.10 4.72
C GLY A 28 1.00 10.08 3.52
N ILE A 29 -0.30 10.07 3.76
CA ILE A 29 -1.28 10.11 2.69
C ILE A 29 -2.32 11.21 2.98
N ALA A 30 -2.57 12.06 1.99
CA ALA A 30 -3.55 13.13 2.10
C ALA A 30 -4.95 12.58 1.87
N LEU A 31 -5.75 12.55 2.93
CA LEU A 31 -7.11 12.00 2.91
C LEU A 31 -8.14 13.05 3.34
N PHE A 32 -9.35 12.92 2.82
CA PHE A 32 -10.50 13.67 3.33
C PHE A 32 -11.06 13.00 4.60
N GLY A 33 -11.87 13.74 5.36
CA GLY A 33 -12.47 13.21 6.59
C GLY A 33 -13.31 11.95 6.38
N THR A 34 -14.06 11.87 5.29
CA THR A 34 -14.86 10.68 4.95
C THR A 34 -14.00 9.49 4.61
N GLU A 35 -12.84 9.70 4.02
CA GLU A 35 -11.88 8.63 3.73
C GLU A 35 -11.27 8.05 5.01
N ILE A 36 -10.88 8.91 5.94
CA ILE A 36 -10.36 8.46 7.25
C ILE A 36 -11.41 7.66 8.01
N LYS A 37 -12.66 8.10 8.00
CA LYS A 37 -13.74 7.39 8.68
C LYS A 37 -13.99 6.01 8.09
N SER A 38 -13.99 5.88 6.76
CA SER A 38 -14.09 4.57 6.09
C SER A 38 -12.89 3.68 6.38
N LEU A 39 -11.70 4.26 6.42
CA LEU A 39 -10.48 3.53 6.72
C LEU A 39 -10.50 2.97 8.15
N ARG A 40 -11.02 3.73 9.12
CA ARG A 40 -11.21 3.27 10.49
C ARG A 40 -12.18 2.08 10.60
N GLU A 41 -13.06 1.94 9.63
CA GLU A 41 -13.96 0.79 9.51
C GLU A 41 -13.35 -0.35 8.68
N SER A 42 -12.10 -0.23 8.29
CA SER A 42 -11.35 -1.20 7.45
C SER A 42 -11.96 -1.38 6.05
N LYS A 43 -12.65 -0.37 5.55
CA LYS A 43 -13.33 -0.41 4.24
C LYS A 43 -12.44 0.14 3.13
N ALA A 44 -11.28 -0.48 2.94
CA ALA A 44 -10.34 -0.08 1.91
C ALA A 44 -9.61 -1.28 1.33
N SER A 45 -9.11 -1.14 0.11
CA SER A 45 -8.31 -2.17 -0.56
C SER A 45 -7.19 -1.52 -1.35
N ILE A 46 -6.00 -2.11 -1.28
CA ILE A 46 -4.82 -1.65 -2.01
C ILE A 46 -4.26 -2.69 -2.97
N ASN A 47 -4.96 -3.80 -3.16
CA ASN A 47 -4.46 -4.91 -3.97
C ASN A 47 -4.22 -4.54 -5.44
N GLU A 48 -5.00 -3.63 -5.97
CA GLU A 48 -4.90 -3.18 -7.37
C GLU A 48 -4.26 -1.79 -7.49
N ALA A 49 -3.76 -1.24 -6.38
CA ALA A 49 -3.19 0.09 -6.35
C ALA A 49 -1.73 0.11 -6.81
N PHE A 50 -1.33 1.23 -7.33
CA PHE A 50 0.06 1.51 -7.69
C PHE A 50 0.37 2.98 -7.46
N CYS A 51 1.65 3.32 -7.39
CA CYS A 51 2.08 4.69 -7.18
C CYS A 51 2.76 5.22 -8.44
N ALA A 52 2.51 6.49 -8.74
CA ALA A 52 3.08 7.14 -9.92
C ALA A 52 3.39 8.60 -9.63
N PHE A 53 4.43 9.11 -10.26
CA PHE A 53 4.77 10.52 -10.21
C PHE A 53 3.86 11.32 -11.13
N GLY A 54 3.48 12.50 -10.69
CA GLY A 54 2.59 13.38 -11.44
C GLY A 54 2.62 14.80 -10.87
N GLY A 55 1.52 15.52 -11.03
CA GLY A 55 1.40 16.91 -10.63
C GLY A 55 1.98 17.85 -11.68
N LEU A 56 1.97 19.15 -11.41
CA LEU A 56 2.40 20.18 -12.35
C LEU A 56 3.88 20.02 -12.80
N ASN A 57 4.74 19.60 -11.88
CA ASN A 57 6.17 19.43 -12.15
C ASN A 57 6.57 17.98 -12.34
N GLY A 58 5.64 17.03 -12.28
CA GLY A 58 5.94 15.60 -12.34
C GLY A 58 6.78 15.09 -11.16
N ARG A 59 6.86 15.84 -10.08
CA ARG A 59 7.70 15.52 -8.91
C ARG A 59 6.92 15.07 -7.70
N GLU A 60 5.60 15.10 -7.78
CA GLU A 60 4.73 14.65 -6.71
C GLU A 60 4.38 13.19 -6.90
N LEU A 61 4.32 12.44 -5.79
CA LEU A 61 3.97 11.03 -5.82
C LEU A 61 2.51 10.85 -5.43
N PHE A 62 1.79 10.07 -6.21
CA PHE A 62 0.37 9.77 -5.99
C PHE A 62 0.15 8.27 -5.95
N VAL A 63 -0.79 7.84 -5.11
CA VAL A 63 -1.31 6.47 -5.19
C VAL A 63 -2.58 6.49 -6.04
N ARG A 64 -2.64 5.59 -7.01
CA ARG A 64 -3.74 5.45 -7.95
C ARG A 64 -4.43 4.10 -7.78
N ASN A 65 -5.70 4.07 -8.09
CA ASN A 65 -6.51 2.85 -8.05
C ASN A 65 -6.60 2.21 -6.65
N MET A 66 -6.39 2.99 -5.61
CA MET A 66 -6.62 2.57 -4.24
C MET A 66 -8.08 2.82 -3.89
N HIS A 67 -8.77 1.78 -3.48
CA HIS A 67 -10.19 1.85 -3.13
C HIS A 67 -10.37 2.15 -1.65
N ILE A 68 -11.06 3.24 -1.35
CA ILE A 68 -11.60 3.53 -0.02
C ILE A 68 -13.10 3.74 -0.20
N ALA A 69 -13.89 2.86 0.41
CA ALA A 69 -15.35 2.90 0.25
C ALA A 69 -15.92 4.25 0.68
N GLU A 70 -16.99 4.67 0.05
CA GLU A 70 -17.73 5.85 0.51
C GLU A 70 -18.19 5.64 1.94
N TYR A 71 -18.10 6.68 2.75
CA TYR A 71 -18.51 6.61 4.14
C TYR A 71 -20.04 6.49 4.21
N SER A 72 -20.55 5.47 4.86
CA SER A 72 -21.99 5.16 4.90
C SER A 72 -22.84 6.26 5.51
N HIS A 73 -22.28 7.07 6.40
CA HIS A 73 -22.93 8.22 7.02
C HIS A 73 -22.51 9.56 6.37
N GLY A 74 -21.83 9.48 5.23
CA GLY A 74 -21.42 10.67 4.49
C GLY A 74 -22.59 11.29 3.75
N SER A 75 -22.52 12.61 3.59
CA SER A 75 -23.50 13.39 2.84
C SER A 75 -23.16 13.43 1.34
N ALA A 76 -23.78 14.35 0.60
CA ALA A 76 -23.49 14.64 -0.81
C ALA A 76 -22.01 15.00 -1.08
N TYR A 77 -21.25 15.32 -0.05
CA TYR A 77 -19.83 15.68 -0.15
C TYR A 77 -18.89 14.50 0.13
N ASN A 78 -19.37 13.28 -0.06
CA ASN A 78 -18.53 12.09 0.09
C ASN A 78 -17.45 12.05 -0.98
N HIS A 79 -16.35 11.35 -0.69
CA HIS A 79 -15.25 11.21 -1.62
C HIS A 79 -15.55 10.18 -2.72
N LEU A 80 -14.83 10.26 -3.82
CA LEU A 80 -14.83 9.20 -4.83
C LEU A 80 -13.99 8.03 -4.34
N ALA A 81 -14.50 6.80 -4.44
CA ALA A 81 -13.88 5.61 -3.88
C ALA A 81 -12.44 5.36 -4.38
N ARG A 82 -12.19 5.65 -5.65
CA ARG A 82 -10.88 5.43 -6.29
C ARG A 82 -10.15 6.72 -6.64
N ARG A 83 -10.37 7.75 -5.84
CA ARG A 83 -9.71 9.05 -6.03
C ARG A 83 -8.18 8.90 -5.98
N GLU A 84 -7.49 9.60 -6.87
CA GLU A 84 -6.04 9.74 -6.80
C GLU A 84 -5.66 10.51 -5.53
N ARG A 85 -4.70 10.00 -4.76
CA ARG A 85 -4.32 10.57 -3.47
C ARG A 85 -2.84 10.87 -3.42
N LYS A 86 -2.50 12.05 -2.92
CA LYS A 86 -1.12 12.48 -2.81
C LYS A 86 -0.43 11.79 -1.64
N LEU A 87 0.78 11.32 -1.87
CA LEU A 87 1.64 10.76 -0.85
C LEU A 87 2.65 11.81 -0.38
N LEU A 88 2.92 11.80 0.91
CA LEU A 88 3.79 12.78 1.56
C LEU A 88 5.08 12.10 2.00
N LEU A 89 6.15 12.46 1.33
CA LEU A 89 7.51 11.98 1.60
C LEU A 89 8.45 13.19 1.62
N ASN A 90 9.62 13.04 2.24
CA ASN A 90 10.60 14.11 2.18
C ASN A 90 11.24 14.17 0.78
N LYS A 91 11.89 15.29 0.48
CA LYS A 91 12.44 15.53 -0.85
C LYS A 91 13.51 14.52 -1.27
N ARG A 92 14.32 14.05 -0.33
CA ARG A 92 15.35 13.04 -0.58
C ARG A 92 14.74 11.72 -1.01
N GLU A 93 13.71 11.28 -0.31
CA GLU A 93 13.01 10.04 -0.62
C GLU A 93 12.33 10.12 -1.99
N LEU A 94 11.64 11.23 -2.27
CA LEU A 94 11.01 11.46 -3.56
C LEU A 94 12.01 11.46 -4.71
N HIS A 95 13.14 12.14 -4.54
CA HIS A 95 14.19 12.21 -5.56
C HIS A 95 14.79 10.82 -5.84
N LYS A 96 15.10 10.09 -4.78
CA LYS A 96 15.65 8.73 -4.89
C LYS A 96 14.68 7.78 -5.60
N LEU A 97 13.41 7.80 -5.21
CA LEU A 97 12.38 6.99 -5.87
C LEU A 97 12.20 7.35 -7.33
N GLN A 98 12.16 8.64 -7.64
CA GLN A 98 11.98 9.11 -9.01
C GLN A 98 13.14 8.66 -9.91
N SER A 99 14.36 8.73 -9.41
CA SER A 99 15.54 8.26 -10.14
C SER A 99 15.48 6.77 -10.42
N LYS A 100 15.05 5.98 -9.44
CA LYS A 100 14.95 4.53 -9.58
C LYS A 100 13.83 4.08 -10.50
N VAL A 101 12.69 4.78 -10.48
CA VAL A 101 11.55 4.44 -11.34
C VAL A 101 11.86 4.66 -12.82
N LYS A 102 12.80 5.54 -13.14
CA LYS A 102 13.27 5.73 -14.52
C LYS A 102 14.03 4.52 -15.05
N GLU A 103 14.57 3.69 -14.19
CA GLU A 103 15.22 2.45 -14.59
C GLU A 103 14.17 1.43 -15.04
N LYS A 104 14.50 0.69 -16.09
CA LYS A 104 13.57 -0.28 -16.69
C LYS A 104 13.18 -1.39 -15.71
N GLY A 105 11.88 -1.65 -15.61
CA GLY A 105 11.35 -2.74 -14.82
C GLY A 105 11.01 -2.39 -13.38
N PHE A 106 11.28 -1.16 -12.95
CA PHE A 106 10.92 -0.72 -11.59
C PHE A 106 9.59 0.01 -11.58
N THR A 107 8.83 -0.23 -10.52
CA THR A 107 7.58 0.47 -10.22
C THR A 107 7.49 0.69 -8.71
N ILE A 108 6.53 1.48 -8.28
CA ILE A 108 6.26 1.70 -6.86
C ILE A 108 4.87 1.16 -6.56
N ILE A 109 4.79 0.28 -5.56
CA ILE A 109 3.50 -0.32 -5.16
C ILE A 109 3.26 -0.08 -3.67
N PRO A 110 2.00 0.06 -3.25
CA PRO A 110 1.68 0.06 -1.83
C PRO A 110 1.76 -1.36 -1.29
N VAL A 111 2.33 -1.48 -0.11
CA VAL A 111 2.48 -2.75 0.60
C VAL A 111 1.45 -2.86 1.71
N ARG A 112 1.25 -1.77 2.44
CA ARG A 112 0.44 -1.77 3.64
C ARG A 112 -0.12 -0.37 3.91
N LEU A 113 -1.41 -0.30 4.17
CA LEU A 113 -2.10 0.92 4.60
C LEU A 113 -2.46 0.78 6.08
N PHE A 114 -2.08 1.74 6.90
CA PHE A 114 -2.33 1.65 8.34
C PHE A 114 -2.56 3.04 8.94
N ILE A 115 -3.08 3.05 10.15
CA ILE A 115 -3.23 4.27 10.95
C ILE A 115 -2.20 4.22 12.07
N ASP A 116 -1.40 5.28 12.20
CA ASP A 116 -0.35 5.34 13.21
C ASP A 116 -0.90 5.70 14.60
N GLU A 117 -0.02 5.78 15.59
CA GLU A 117 -0.37 6.09 16.98
C GLU A 117 -1.03 7.46 17.14
N ASN A 118 -0.75 8.39 16.24
CA ASN A 118 -1.32 9.73 16.25
C ASN A 118 -2.64 9.83 15.48
N GLY A 119 -3.16 8.72 14.97
CA GLY A 119 -4.40 8.68 14.22
C GLY A 119 -4.26 9.11 12.76
N ARG A 120 -3.04 9.22 12.25
CA ARG A 120 -2.77 9.60 10.86
C ARG A 120 -2.65 8.37 9.97
N ALA A 121 -3.22 8.45 8.79
CA ALA A 121 -3.07 7.40 7.79
C ALA A 121 -1.68 7.42 7.19
N LYS A 122 -1.06 6.26 7.13
CA LYS A 122 0.26 6.04 6.55
C LYS A 122 0.17 4.92 5.51
N LEU A 123 0.92 5.06 4.46
CA LEU A 123 1.03 4.05 3.42
C LEU A 123 2.47 3.60 3.31
N GLU A 124 2.72 2.33 3.61
CA GLU A 124 4.02 1.74 3.33
C GLU A 124 4.07 1.39 1.85
N ILE A 125 5.03 1.95 1.16
CA ILE A 125 5.25 1.72 -0.28
C ILE A 125 6.59 1.06 -0.49
N ALA A 126 6.74 0.39 -1.62
CA ALA A 126 8.00 -0.26 -1.97
C ALA A 126 8.35 -0.01 -3.42
N LEU A 127 9.64 0.23 -3.65
CA LEU A 127 10.21 0.13 -4.97
C LEU A 127 10.25 -1.34 -5.33
N ALA A 128 9.68 -1.72 -6.45
CA ALA A 128 9.41 -3.10 -6.79
C ALA A 128 9.77 -3.40 -8.24
N ARG A 129 10.14 -4.66 -8.46
CA ARG A 129 10.40 -5.20 -9.79
C ARG A 129 9.49 -6.40 -10.02
N GLY A 130 8.80 -6.43 -11.17
CA GLY A 130 7.90 -7.53 -11.49
C GLY A 130 8.60 -8.87 -11.58
N LYS A 131 7.99 -9.90 -11.01
CA LYS A 131 8.49 -11.27 -11.10
C LYS A 131 8.11 -11.88 -12.45
N LYS A 132 9.05 -12.63 -13.02
CA LYS A 132 8.77 -13.47 -14.18
C LYS A 132 7.95 -14.70 -13.74
N LEU A 133 7.37 -15.41 -14.69
CA LEU A 133 6.55 -16.59 -14.38
C LEU A 133 7.30 -17.64 -13.56
N TYR A 134 8.57 -17.85 -13.85
CA TYR A 134 9.44 -18.77 -13.10
C TYR A 134 9.54 -18.37 -11.62
N ASP A 135 9.77 -17.08 -11.35
CA ASP A 135 9.90 -16.55 -9.98
C ASP A 135 8.59 -16.72 -9.20
N LYS A 136 7.45 -16.54 -9.87
CA LYS A 136 6.13 -16.75 -9.25
C LYS A 136 5.92 -18.20 -8.82
N ARG A 137 6.36 -19.16 -9.64
CA ARG A 137 6.30 -20.59 -9.31
C ARG A 137 7.12 -20.90 -8.06
N GLU A 138 8.32 -20.36 -7.96
CA GLU A 138 9.17 -20.53 -6.77
C GLU A 138 8.52 -19.97 -5.50
N SER A 139 7.91 -18.79 -5.60
CA SER A 139 7.20 -18.18 -4.48
C SER A 139 6.03 -19.05 -3.98
N ILE A 140 5.32 -19.71 -4.86
CA ILE A 140 4.23 -20.65 -4.52
C ILE A 140 4.80 -21.85 -3.78
N LYS A 141 5.90 -22.42 -4.27
CA LYS A 141 6.56 -23.56 -3.62
C LYS A 141 7.02 -23.24 -2.21
N GLU A 142 7.62 -22.08 -2.00
CA GLU A 142 8.04 -21.61 -0.68
C GLU A 142 6.87 -21.50 0.29
N LYS A 143 5.77 -20.92 -0.14
CA LYS A 143 4.55 -20.81 0.68
C LYS A 143 4.00 -22.17 1.07
N ASP A 144 3.94 -23.09 0.15
CA ASP A 144 3.44 -24.44 0.40
C ASP A 144 4.34 -25.21 1.37
N LEU A 145 5.64 -25.05 1.23
CA LEU A 145 6.62 -25.65 2.14
C LEU A 145 6.46 -25.10 3.55
N ASN A 146 6.35 -23.79 3.70
CA ASN A 146 6.17 -23.15 4.99
C ASN A 146 4.86 -23.56 5.67
N ARG A 147 3.79 -23.73 4.92
CA ARG A 147 2.51 -24.24 5.45
C ARG A 147 2.66 -25.66 5.96
N ALA A 148 3.35 -26.51 5.23
CA ALA A 148 3.59 -27.90 5.64
C ALA A 148 4.41 -27.96 6.94
N MET A 149 5.48 -27.19 7.03
CA MET A 149 6.31 -27.11 8.24
C MET A 149 5.54 -26.60 9.44
N ASN A 150 4.71 -25.59 9.26
CA ASN A 150 3.88 -25.07 10.33
C ASN A 150 2.83 -26.07 10.83
N ARG A 151 2.27 -26.89 9.95
CA ARG A 151 1.34 -27.96 10.33
C ARG A 151 2.03 -29.01 11.19
N GLU A 152 3.24 -29.40 10.84
CA GLU A 152 4.02 -30.36 11.62
C GLU A 152 4.34 -29.82 13.02
N LYS A 153 4.68 -28.54 13.13
CA LYS A 153 4.91 -27.89 14.42
C LYS A 153 3.69 -27.87 15.32
N ILE A 154 2.49 -27.80 14.77
CA ILE A 154 1.24 -27.76 15.51
C ILE A 154 0.82 -29.16 16.00
N ARG A 155 1.32 -30.22 15.39
CA ARG A 155 0.97 -31.60 15.73
C ARG A 155 1.78 -32.19 16.90
N VAL A 156 2.74 -31.46 17.43
CA VAL A 156 3.57 -31.96 18.55
C VAL A 156 2.99 -31.64 19.91
#